data_ffa5be93e8a517c8661c51550031dd15
#
_entry.id   ffa5be93e8a517c8661c51550031dd15
#
_cell.length_a   1.000
_cell.length_b   1.000
_cell.length_c   1.000
_cell.angle_alpha   90.00
_cell.angle_beta   90.00
_cell.angle_gamma   90.00
#
_symmetry.space_group_name_H-M   'P 1'
#
loop_
_entity.id
_entity.type
_entity.pdbx_description
1 polymer ?
#
loop_
_entity_poly.entity_id
_entity_poly.type
_entity_poly.pdbx_seq_one_letter_code
_entity_poly.pdbx_strand_id
1 'polypeptide(L)'
;MSVAWAAGGLAGFLAGQYAAAEQAARMSLLPLMKSGRTVVGEQIRYPAEQPSEVTAVIVTLAPGAETGWHTHDVPTFGYVLEGELRVAYRDGSVRHFRAGDAILEAMSVAHNGRNTGDGPMRILAISIGASGIPTSRPCAAC
;
A
#
# COMPACT_ATOMS: atom_id res chain seq x y z
N MET A 1 -67.17 11.06 6.28
CA MET A 1 -65.85 10.95 5.53
C MET A 1 -64.72 11.02 6.52
N SER A 2 -64.15 9.87 6.88
CA SER A 2 -63.04 9.79 7.83
C SER A 2 -61.74 9.74 7.06
N VAL A 3 -60.86 10.71 7.29
CA VAL A 3 -59.52 10.75 6.72
C VAL A 3 -58.58 9.99 7.65
N ALA A 4 -58.14 8.80 7.22
CA ALA A 4 -57.11 8.06 7.90
C ALA A 4 -55.74 8.66 7.57
N TRP A 5 -55.06 9.24 8.53
CA TRP A 5 -53.68 9.67 8.40
C TRP A 5 -52.75 8.47 8.52
N ALA A 6 -51.95 8.23 7.50
CA ALA A 6 -50.96 7.17 7.50
C ALA A 6 -49.78 7.55 8.40
N ALA A 7 -49.70 6.93 9.58
CA ALA A 7 -48.63 7.10 10.56
C ALA A 7 -47.38 6.22 10.26
N GLY A 8 -47.16 5.83 8.99
CA GLY A 8 -46.13 4.86 8.62
C GLY A 8 -44.73 5.43 8.26
N GLY A 9 -44.61 6.75 8.08
CA GLY A 9 -43.39 7.31 7.47
C GLY A 9 -42.21 7.54 8.44
N LEU A 10 -42.48 7.97 9.66
CA LEU A 10 -41.44 8.37 10.61
C LEU A 10 -40.70 7.17 11.26
N ALA A 11 -41.42 6.11 11.59
CA ALA A 11 -40.84 4.94 12.25
C ALA A 11 -39.86 4.17 11.32
N GLY A 12 -40.20 4.05 10.02
CA GLY A 12 -39.35 3.42 9.02
C GLY A 12 -38.07 4.23 8.73
N PHE A 13 -38.19 5.56 8.71
CA PHE A 13 -37.03 6.45 8.50
C PHE A 13 -36.04 6.41 9.68
N LEU A 14 -36.55 6.45 10.90
CA LEU A 14 -35.74 6.34 12.12
C LEU A 14 -35.07 4.96 12.25
N ALA A 15 -35.79 3.87 11.96
CA ALA A 15 -35.22 2.53 11.99
C ALA A 15 -34.09 2.36 10.97
N GLY A 16 -34.24 2.94 9.77
CA GLY A 16 -33.18 2.96 8.74
C GLY A 16 -31.94 3.73 9.18
N GLN A 17 -32.10 4.85 9.88
CA GLN A 17 -30.98 5.64 10.41
C GLN A 17 -30.26 4.94 11.57
N TYR A 18 -30.97 4.27 12.46
CA TYR A 18 -30.37 3.47 13.54
C TYR A 18 -29.61 2.27 12.98
N ALA A 19 -30.14 1.56 12.00
CA ALA A 19 -29.43 0.45 11.35
C ALA A 19 -28.17 0.91 10.62
N ALA A 20 -28.19 2.05 9.94
CA ALA A 20 -27.02 2.64 9.29
C ALA A 20 -25.97 3.11 10.29
N ALA A 21 -26.38 3.70 11.41
CA ALA A 21 -25.49 4.11 12.49
C ALA A 21 -24.84 2.91 13.21
N GLU A 22 -25.60 1.83 13.43
CA GLU A 22 -25.10 0.60 14.01
C GLU A 22 -24.11 -0.12 13.06
N GLN A 23 -24.40 -0.12 11.76
CA GLN A 23 -23.48 -0.65 10.75
C GLN A 23 -22.16 0.15 10.69
N ALA A 24 -22.23 1.49 10.74
CA ALA A 24 -21.07 2.36 10.78
C ALA A 24 -20.23 2.17 12.05
N ALA A 25 -20.86 1.84 13.18
CA ALA A 25 -20.18 1.54 14.43
C ALA A 25 -19.43 0.19 14.41
N ARG A 26 -19.81 -0.72 13.52
CA ARG A 26 -19.19 -2.06 13.36
C ARG A 26 -18.12 -2.11 12.28
N MET A 27 -17.98 -1.08 11.44
CA MET A 27 -17.01 -1.00 10.37
C MET A 27 -16.24 0.31 10.46
N SER A 28 -14.93 0.23 10.47
CA SER A 28 -14.04 1.39 10.34
C SER A 28 -13.17 1.25 9.12
N LEU A 29 -12.95 2.35 8.40
CA LEU A 29 -12.03 2.45 7.27
C LEU A 29 -10.89 3.37 7.68
N LEU A 30 -9.66 2.84 7.65
CA LEU A 30 -8.44 3.61 7.81
C LEU A 30 -7.77 3.73 6.44
N PRO A 31 -7.86 4.88 5.76
CA PRO A 31 -7.14 5.07 4.50
C PRO A 31 -5.64 5.06 4.77
N LEU A 32 -4.89 4.19 4.08
CA LEU A 32 -3.44 4.11 4.21
C LEU A 32 -2.74 5.01 3.19
N MET A 33 -3.22 4.99 1.94
CA MET A 33 -2.62 5.74 0.85
C MET A 33 -3.62 5.94 -0.32
N LYS A 34 -3.47 7.07 -1.00
CA LYS A 34 -4.02 7.31 -2.34
C LYS A 34 -3.02 8.15 -3.11
N SER A 35 -2.32 7.56 -4.08
CA SER A 35 -1.30 8.26 -4.88
C SER A 35 -1.24 7.72 -6.30
N GLY A 36 -0.97 8.58 -7.27
CA GLY A 36 -0.57 8.23 -8.63
C GLY A 36 0.95 8.39 -8.84
N ARG A 37 1.70 8.66 -7.75
CA ARG A 37 3.15 8.86 -7.79
C ARG A 37 3.84 8.01 -6.75
N THR A 38 5.05 7.58 -7.08
CA THR A 38 5.95 6.88 -6.16
C THR A 38 6.41 7.81 -5.02
N VAL A 39 7.03 7.24 -4.02
CA VAL A 39 7.61 7.95 -2.86
C VAL A 39 8.67 9.00 -3.27
N VAL A 40 9.30 8.86 -4.43
CA VAL A 40 10.26 9.81 -5.02
C VAL A 40 9.65 10.70 -6.11
N GLY A 41 8.33 10.64 -6.33
CA GLY A 41 7.59 11.53 -7.22
C GLY A 41 7.43 11.04 -8.67
N GLU A 42 7.93 9.86 -9.04
CA GLU A 42 7.72 9.27 -10.36
C GLU A 42 6.23 8.96 -10.59
N GLN A 43 5.71 9.26 -11.75
CA GLN A 43 4.34 8.87 -12.10
C GLN A 43 4.29 7.36 -12.37
N ILE A 44 3.39 6.66 -11.67
CA ILE A 44 3.18 5.23 -11.90
C ILE A 44 2.53 4.98 -13.26
N ARG A 45 2.92 3.87 -13.90
CA ARG A 45 2.31 3.37 -15.14
C ARG A 45 2.16 1.87 -15.02
N TYR A 46 1.00 1.36 -15.40
CA TYR A 46 0.76 -0.08 -15.46
C TYR A 46 1.13 -0.61 -16.84
N PRO A 47 1.72 -1.82 -16.94
CA PRO A 47 1.86 -2.51 -18.21
C PRO A 47 0.48 -2.71 -18.86
N ALA A 48 0.34 -2.40 -20.15
CA ALA A 48 -0.95 -2.46 -20.84
C ALA A 48 -1.02 -3.48 -21.98
N GLU A 49 0.12 -4.04 -22.37
CA GLU A 49 0.21 -4.91 -23.57
C GLU A 49 0.12 -6.41 -23.26
N GLN A 50 0.41 -6.81 -22.03
CA GLN A 50 0.40 -8.22 -21.60
C GLN A 50 -0.73 -8.44 -20.58
N PRO A 51 -1.16 -9.72 -20.38
CA PRO A 51 -2.09 -10.05 -19.32
C PRO A 51 -1.63 -9.58 -17.95
N SER A 52 -2.51 -8.92 -17.21
CA SER A 52 -2.20 -8.40 -15.88
C SER A 52 -1.86 -9.51 -14.90
N GLU A 53 -0.87 -9.29 -14.06
CA GLU A 53 -0.43 -10.22 -13.03
C GLU A 53 -0.15 -9.46 -11.73
N VAL A 54 -0.58 -10.01 -10.60
CA VAL A 54 -0.31 -9.45 -9.27
C VAL A 54 0.58 -10.42 -8.51
N THR A 55 1.71 -9.92 -8.02
CA THR A 55 2.61 -10.68 -7.15
C THR A 55 2.59 -10.07 -5.76
N ALA A 56 2.34 -10.89 -4.74
CA ALA A 56 2.38 -10.47 -3.35
C ALA A 56 3.39 -11.33 -2.58
N VAL A 57 4.31 -10.68 -1.86
CA VAL A 57 5.33 -11.33 -1.06
C VAL A 57 5.48 -10.64 0.29
N ILE A 58 5.93 -11.37 1.31
CA ILE A 58 6.43 -10.78 2.55
C ILE A 58 7.94 -10.86 2.51
N VAL A 59 8.60 -9.70 2.47
CA VAL A 59 10.05 -9.58 2.62
C VAL A 59 10.35 -9.45 4.10
N THR A 60 11.29 -10.27 4.60
CA THR A 60 11.76 -10.22 5.99
C THR A 60 13.25 -9.94 6.01
N LEU A 61 13.66 -8.89 6.73
CA LEU A 61 15.05 -8.53 6.94
C LEU A 61 15.41 -8.69 8.42
N ALA A 62 16.46 -9.44 8.70
CA ALA A 62 17.06 -9.47 10.04
C ALA A 62 17.65 -8.09 10.40
N PRO A 63 17.93 -7.78 11.68
CA PRO A 63 18.58 -6.55 12.08
C PRO A 63 19.83 -6.26 11.26
N GLY A 64 19.94 -5.05 10.70
CA GLY A 64 21.06 -4.61 9.86
C GLY A 64 21.08 -5.15 8.43
N ALA A 65 20.24 -6.13 8.08
CA ALA A 65 20.17 -6.68 6.72
C ALA A 65 19.59 -5.67 5.71
N GLU A 66 19.95 -5.86 4.45
CA GLU A 66 19.58 -4.98 3.33
C GLU A 66 18.94 -5.77 2.19
N THR A 67 18.07 -5.09 1.40
CA THR A 67 17.50 -5.67 0.16
C THR A 67 18.54 -5.76 -0.96
N GLY A 68 19.59 -4.96 -0.90
CA GLY A 68 20.46 -4.62 -2.02
C GLY A 68 19.82 -3.55 -2.93
N TRP A 69 20.66 -2.90 -3.75
CA TRP A 69 20.23 -1.90 -4.72
C TRP A 69 19.42 -2.55 -5.84
N HIS A 70 18.23 -2.03 -6.09
CA HIS A 70 17.32 -2.54 -7.12
C HIS A 70 16.36 -1.46 -7.62
N THR A 71 15.68 -1.77 -8.73
CA THR A 71 14.57 -1.00 -9.33
C THR A 71 13.36 -1.89 -9.47
N HIS A 72 12.19 -1.29 -9.71
CA HIS A 72 10.95 -2.01 -10.04
C HIS A 72 10.50 -1.68 -11.47
N ASP A 73 10.22 -2.72 -12.27
CA ASP A 73 9.69 -2.54 -13.63
C ASP A 73 8.17 -2.25 -13.61
N VAL A 74 7.52 -2.48 -12.48
CA VAL A 74 6.07 -2.35 -12.28
C VAL A 74 5.76 -1.63 -10.96
N PRO A 75 4.60 -0.95 -10.85
CA PRO A 75 4.20 -0.35 -9.59
C PRO A 75 4.15 -1.36 -8.46
N THR A 76 4.84 -1.05 -7.37
CA THR A 76 4.93 -1.90 -6.19
C THR A 76 4.46 -1.11 -4.97
N PHE A 77 3.40 -1.62 -4.33
CA PHE A 77 2.90 -1.11 -3.07
C PHE A 77 3.52 -1.90 -1.92
N GLY A 78 4.08 -1.21 -0.94
CA GLY A 78 4.61 -1.76 0.29
C GLY A 78 3.77 -1.36 1.49
N TYR A 79 3.62 -2.28 2.45
CA TYR A 79 3.06 -1.99 3.75
C TYR A 79 3.93 -2.63 4.85
N VAL A 80 4.51 -1.79 5.71
CA VAL A 80 5.38 -2.27 6.79
C VAL A 80 4.53 -2.94 7.87
N LEU A 81 4.69 -4.24 8.02
CA LEU A 81 3.97 -5.07 8.99
C LEU A 81 4.62 -5.01 10.37
N GLU A 82 5.96 -4.90 10.40
CA GLU A 82 6.75 -4.99 11.64
C GLU A 82 8.11 -4.31 11.45
N GLY A 83 8.64 -3.71 12.51
CA GLY A 83 9.99 -3.17 12.57
C GLY A 83 10.15 -1.81 11.90
N GLU A 84 11.40 -1.49 11.55
CA GLU A 84 11.82 -0.21 10.99
C GLU A 84 12.64 -0.42 9.72
N LEU A 85 12.30 0.36 8.68
CA LEU A 85 12.93 0.30 7.37
C LEU A 85 13.49 1.69 7.01
N ARG A 86 14.78 1.77 6.74
CA ARG A 86 15.42 2.91 6.11
C ARG A 86 15.64 2.60 4.64
N VAL A 87 15.15 3.46 3.75
CA VAL A 87 15.37 3.33 2.30
C VAL A 87 16.23 4.48 1.81
N ALA A 88 17.35 4.13 1.17
CA ALA A 88 18.24 5.07 0.47
C ALA A 88 17.94 5.01 -1.04
N TYR A 89 17.87 6.16 -1.69
CA TYR A 89 17.60 6.31 -3.12
C TYR A 89 18.82 6.88 -3.84
N ARG A 90 19.01 6.52 -5.12
CA ARG A 90 20.15 7.04 -5.91
C ARG A 90 20.06 8.52 -6.26
N ASP A 91 18.92 9.15 -6.06
CA ASP A 91 18.77 10.61 -6.12
C ASP A 91 19.37 11.34 -4.89
N GLY A 92 19.92 10.59 -3.94
CA GLY A 92 20.49 11.08 -2.69
C GLY A 92 19.47 11.21 -1.55
N SER A 93 18.20 11.00 -1.80
CA SER A 93 17.19 11.05 -0.75
C SER A 93 17.21 9.79 0.13
N VAL A 94 16.70 9.96 1.35
CA VAL A 94 16.52 8.88 2.33
C VAL A 94 15.13 9.01 2.94
N ARG A 95 14.46 7.88 3.14
CA ARG A 95 13.17 7.81 3.84
C ARG A 95 13.22 6.77 4.94
N HIS A 96 12.45 6.97 5.98
CA HIS A 96 12.28 6.06 7.09
C HIS A 96 10.81 5.66 7.20
N PHE A 97 10.59 4.37 7.39
CA PHE A 97 9.27 3.77 7.52
C PHE A 97 9.26 2.84 8.73
N ARG A 98 8.09 2.69 9.33
CA ARG A 98 7.85 1.83 10.49
C ARG A 98 6.56 1.04 10.32
N ALA A 99 6.32 0.10 11.20
CA ALA A 99 5.07 -0.67 11.22
C ALA A 99 3.84 0.26 11.10
N GLY A 100 2.96 -0.04 10.15
CA GLY A 100 1.78 0.74 9.81
C GLY A 100 1.96 1.72 8.64
N ASP A 101 3.19 1.99 8.19
CA ASP A 101 3.43 2.87 7.04
C ASP A 101 3.19 2.17 5.71
N ALA A 102 2.58 2.90 4.78
CA ALA A 102 2.36 2.48 3.40
C ALA A 102 3.31 3.24 2.46
N ILE A 103 3.82 2.54 1.45
CA ILE A 103 4.81 3.03 0.50
C ILE A 103 4.31 2.71 -0.91
N LEU A 104 4.41 3.65 -1.84
CA LEU A 104 4.41 3.34 -3.26
C LEU A 104 5.86 3.44 -3.72
N GLU A 105 6.49 2.28 -3.92
CA GLU A 105 7.94 2.14 -4.13
C GLU A 105 8.42 2.90 -5.36
N ALA A 106 9.67 3.34 -5.35
CA ALA A 106 10.30 3.92 -6.53
C ALA A 106 10.37 2.86 -7.65
N MET A 107 10.17 3.28 -8.88
CA MET A 107 10.28 2.40 -10.05
C MET A 107 11.67 2.48 -10.68
N SER A 108 11.97 3.58 -11.38
CA SER A 108 13.22 3.76 -12.12
C SER A 108 14.37 4.25 -11.24
N VAL A 109 14.07 4.92 -10.13
CA VAL A 109 15.10 5.35 -9.17
C VAL A 109 15.50 4.16 -8.32
N ALA A 110 16.75 3.72 -8.49
CA ALA A 110 17.28 2.62 -7.72
C ALA A 110 17.35 2.95 -6.24
N HIS A 111 17.03 1.96 -5.42
CA HIS A 111 16.95 2.12 -3.99
C HIS A 111 17.39 0.86 -3.24
N ASN A 112 17.72 1.04 -1.96
CA ASN A 112 18.16 -0.02 -1.06
C ASN A 112 17.51 0.16 0.30
N GLY A 113 16.73 -0.82 0.71
CA GLY A 113 16.10 -0.90 2.01
C GLY A 113 17.00 -1.58 3.04
N ARG A 114 17.11 -1.01 4.23
CA ARG A 114 17.85 -1.57 5.36
C ARG A 114 16.98 -1.62 6.60
N ASN A 115 16.99 -2.75 7.30
CA ASN A 115 16.43 -2.84 8.64
C ASN A 115 17.33 -2.08 9.63
N THR A 116 16.79 -1.04 10.27
CA THR A 116 17.51 -0.22 11.26
C THR A 116 17.08 -0.49 12.71
N GLY A 117 16.11 -1.38 12.91
CA GLY A 117 15.65 -1.81 14.23
C GLY A 117 16.47 -2.98 14.78
N ASP A 118 16.21 -3.30 16.05
CA ASP A 118 16.87 -4.40 16.77
C ASP A 118 16.15 -5.76 16.58
N GLY A 119 14.93 -5.74 16.03
CA GLY A 119 14.15 -6.93 15.69
C GLY A 119 14.00 -7.12 14.18
N PRO A 120 13.26 -8.16 13.74
CA PRO A 120 12.98 -8.37 12.33
C PRO A 120 12.14 -7.21 11.76
N MET A 121 12.43 -6.80 10.53
CA MET A 121 11.57 -5.94 9.73
C MET A 121 10.81 -6.81 8.72
N ARG A 122 9.50 -6.58 8.60
CA ARG A 122 8.64 -7.31 7.66
C ARG A 122 7.79 -6.33 6.86
N ILE A 123 7.80 -6.47 5.55
CA ILE A 123 7.01 -5.67 4.64
C ILE A 123 6.22 -6.58 3.69
N LEU A 124 4.92 -6.34 3.57
CA LEU A 124 4.11 -6.88 2.50
C LEU A 124 4.36 -6.03 1.25
N ALA A 125 4.91 -6.62 0.21
CA ALA A 125 5.11 -5.99 -1.08
C ALA A 125 4.14 -6.60 -2.11
N ILE A 126 3.36 -5.74 -2.77
CA ILE A 126 2.38 -6.11 -3.80
C ILE A 126 2.76 -5.40 -5.08
N SER A 127 3.24 -6.15 -6.06
CA SER A 127 3.59 -5.66 -7.40
C SER A 127 2.41 -5.87 -8.34
N ILE A 128 1.97 -4.80 -9.00
CA ILE A 128 0.86 -4.83 -9.97
C ILE A 128 1.47 -4.71 -11.35
N GLY A 129 1.70 -5.83 -11.99
CA GLY A 129 2.45 -5.96 -13.22
C GLY A 129 1.72 -6.72 -14.30
N ALA A 130 2.49 -7.41 -15.12
CA ALA A 130 1.99 -8.24 -16.20
C ALA A 130 2.89 -9.45 -16.40
N SER A 131 2.32 -10.50 -17.00
CA SER A 131 3.02 -11.76 -17.22
C SER A 131 4.33 -11.57 -18.01
N GLY A 132 5.41 -12.15 -17.48
CA GLY A 132 6.75 -12.05 -18.08
C GLY A 132 7.52 -10.75 -17.76
N ILE A 133 6.94 -9.81 -17.02
CA ILE A 133 7.64 -8.60 -16.57
C ILE A 133 8.15 -8.81 -15.13
N PRO A 134 9.48 -8.72 -14.90
CA PRO A 134 10.04 -8.83 -13.56
C PRO A 134 9.47 -7.76 -12.60
N THR A 135 9.16 -8.15 -11.37
CA THR A 135 8.71 -7.20 -10.34
C THR A 135 9.84 -6.32 -9.83
N SER A 136 11.08 -6.83 -9.86
CA SER A 136 12.29 -6.08 -9.47
C SER A 136 13.50 -6.52 -10.27
N ARG A 137 14.49 -5.62 -10.40
CA ARG A 137 15.79 -5.89 -11.03
C ARG A 137 16.92 -5.48 -10.09
N PRO A 138 17.85 -6.38 -9.77
CA PRO A 138 19.09 -6.00 -9.08
C PRO A 138 19.85 -4.95 -9.89
N CYS A 139 20.44 -3.99 -9.20
CA CYS A 139 21.21 -2.93 -9.79
C CYS A 139 22.55 -2.74 -9.05
N ALA A 140 23.60 -3.41 -9.53
CA ALA A 140 24.92 -3.34 -8.91
C ALA A 140 25.67 -2.02 -9.23
N ALA A 141 25.34 -1.38 -10.34
CA ALA A 141 26.09 -0.22 -10.88
C ALA A 141 25.24 1.04 -11.13
N CYS A 142 23.98 1.07 -10.65
CA CYS A 142 23.13 2.28 -10.79
C CYS A 142 23.23 3.30 -9.64
#